data_3a4da6e4efbcf030db901a546e80d78b
#
_entry.id   3a4da6e4efbcf030db901a546e80d78b
#
_cell.length_a   1.000
_cell.length_b   1.000
_cell.length_c   1.000
_cell.angle_alpha   90.00
_cell.angle_beta   90.00
_cell.angle_gamma   90.00
#
_symmetry.space_group_name_H-M   'P 1'
#
loop_
_entity.id
_entity.type
_entity.pdbx_description
1 polymer ?
#
loop_
_entity_poly.entity_id
_entity_poly.type
_entity_poly.pdbx_seq_one_letter_code
_entity_poly.pdbx_strand_id
1 'polypeptide(L)'
;ILGAGMGQIPFINLLKERGCYVIAVSVKGNYPGFEIADKCYYVDTRDKEAILEIAREEGIDIITTDQTDVSVPAVAYVAEKMGLKGIGCVTAEKFTDKYVMRCYAENAGIPVPKFIQVNCVDNIIDKVSRMDYPLISKPVNSSGSRGVHRIDNPNELVEKVKMSLDSSVDNKVIIEEFIEGKEY
;
A
#
# COMPACT_ATOMS: atom_id res chain seq x y z
N ILE A 1 -14.31 -0.87 -9.38
CA ILE A 1 -13.68 -1.00 -8.06
C ILE A 1 -12.50 -1.97 -8.14
N LEU A 2 -11.36 -1.62 -7.55
CA LEU A 2 -10.21 -2.50 -7.41
C LEU A 2 -10.28 -3.24 -6.07
N GLY A 3 -10.24 -4.59 -6.16
CA GLY A 3 -10.46 -5.50 -5.04
C GLY A 3 -11.87 -6.10 -5.07
N ALA A 4 -11.97 -7.39 -4.70
CA ALA A 4 -13.22 -8.15 -4.67
C ALA A 4 -13.36 -9.02 -3.39
N GLY A 5 -12.54 -8.77 -2.37
CA GLY A 5 -12.58 -9.51 -1.11
C GLY A 5 -13.77 -9.16 -0.21
N MET A 6 -13.83 -9.79 0.95
CA MET A 6 -14.90 -9.55 1.95
C MET A 6 -15.02 -8.07 2.35
N GLY A 7 -13.89 -7.36 2.46
CA GLY A 7 -13.88 -5.94 2.85
C GLY A 7 -14.57 -5.03 1.84
N GLN A 8 -14.61 -5.39 0.56
CA GLN A 8 -15.23 -4.58 -0.50
C GLN A 8 -16.74 -4.80 -0.63
N ILE A 9 -17.31 -5.86 -0.04
CA ILE A 9 -18.73 -6.20 -0.18
C ILE A 9 -19.66 -5.06 0.24
N PRO A 10 -19.50 -4.43 1.43
CA PRO A 10 -20.40 -3.36 1.84
C PRO A 10 -20.39 -2.19 0.84
N PHE A 11 -19.22 -1.88 0.30
CA PHE A 11 -19.08 -0.78 -0.64
C PHE A 11 -19.66 -1.11 -2.02
N ILE A 12 -19.45 -2.33 -2.53
CA ILE A 12 -20.06 -2.79 -3.80
C ILE A 12 -21.59 -2.73 -3.67
N ASN A 13 -22.17 -3.25 -2.58
CA ASN A 13 -23.62 -3.20 -2.35
C ASN A 13 -24.13 -1.77 -2.31
N LEU A 14 -23.47 -0.87 -1.59
CA LEU A 14 -23.86 0.55 -1.54
C LEU A 14 -23.85 1.20 -2.93
N LEU A 15 -22.86 0.91 -3.76
CA LEU A 15 -22.78 1.44 -5.12
C LEU A 15 -23.95 0.93 -5.97
N LYS A 16 -24.30 -0.36 -5.87
CA LYS A 16 -25.42 -0.95 -6.57
C LYS A 16 -26.77 -0.39 -6.10
N GLU A 17 -26.97 -0.21 -4.80
CA GLU A 17 -28.15 0.45 -4.23
C GLU A 17 -28.33 1.89 -4.74
N ARG A 18 -27.24 2.54 -5.13
CA ARG A 18 -27.23 3.87 -5.76
C ARG A 18 -27.40 3.86 -7.29
N GLY A 19 -27.63 2.68 -7.86
CA GLY A 19 -27.85 2.51 -9.30
C GLY A 19 -26.55 2.54 -10.14
N CYS A 20 -25.38 2.36 -9.52
CA CYS A 20 -24.12 2.24 -10.25
C CYS A 20 -24.01 0.86 -10.89
N TYR A 21 -23.51 0.79 -12.12
CA TYR A 21 -23.00 -0.43 -12.74
C TYR A 21 -21.59 -0.69 -12.21
N VAL A 22 -21.42 -1.77 -11.46
CA VAL A 22 -20.17 -2.04 -10.72
C VAL A 22 -19.31 -3.06 -11.43
N ILE A 23 -18.13 -2.65 -11.84
CA ILE A 23 -17.09 -3.50 -12.42
C ILE A 23 -16.05 -3.79 -11.33
N ALA A 24 -15.85 -5.07 -10.98
CA ALA A 24 -14.85 -5.47 -10.01
C ALA A 24 -13.59 -6.00 -10.72
N VAL A 25 -12.42 -5.53 -10.30
CA VAL A 25 -11.11 -5.98 -10.80
C VAL A 25 -10.27 -6.49 -9.64
N SER A 26 -9.82 -7.74 -9.71
CA SER A 26 -8.89 -8.34 -8.77
C SER A 26 -8.17 -9.53 -9.41
N VAL A 27 -7.14 -10.06 -8.77
CA VAL A 27 -6.52 -11.32 -9.21
C VAL A 27 -7.56 -12.45 -9.21
N LYS A 28 -7.36 -13.44 -10.06
CA LYS A 28 -8.25 -14.61 -10.12
C LYS A 28 -8.27 -15.33 -8.76
N GLY A 29 -9.46 -15.58 -8.24
CA GLY A 29 -9.66 -16.27 -6.97
C GLY A 29 -11.14 -16.37 -6.60
N ASN A 30 -11.42 -17.04 -5.50
CA ASN A 30 -12.77 -17.16 -4.94
C ASN A 30 -13.07 -15.94 -4.05
N TYR A 31 -13.28 -14.80 -4.67
CA TYR A 31 -13.58 -13.56 -3.96
C TYR A 31 -15.08 -13.23 -4.07
N PRO A 32 -15.77 -13.06 -2.93
CA PRO A 32 -17.23 -12.88 -2.92
C PRO A 32 -17.70 -11.59 -3.62
N GLY A 33 -16.86 -10.58 -3.75
CA GLY A 33 -17.18 -9.38 -4.52
C GLY A 33 -17.42 -9.63 -6.00
N PHE A 34 -16.86 -10.72 -6.57
CA PHE A 34 -17.14 -11.12 -7.95
C PHE A 34 -18.56 -11.64 -8.16
N GLU A 35 -19.17 -12.21 -7.12
CA GLU A 35 -20.53 -12.75 -7.22
C GLU A 35 -21.60 -11.66 -7.25
N ILE A 36 -21.28 -10.47 -6.72
CA ILE A 36 -22.24 -9.36 -6.58
C ILE A 36 -21.97 -8.21 -7.55
N ALA A 37 -20.78 -8.14 -8.15
CA ALA A 37 -20.47 -7.14 -9.19
C ALA A 37 -21.25 -7.44 -10.49
N ASP A 38 -21.51 -6.42 -11.30
CA ASP A 38 -22.19 -6.56 -12.58
C ASP A 38 -21.24 -7.10 -13.67
N LYS A 39 -19.94 -6.80 -13.55
CA LYS A 39 -18.88 -7.31 -14.43
C LYS A 39 -17.58 -7.52 -13.67
N CYS A 40 -16.76 -8.48 -14.11
CA CYS A 40 -15.54 -8.87 -13.43
C CYS A 40 -14.35 -8.98 -14.38
N TYR A 41 -13.19 -8.50 -13.95
CA TYR A 41 -11.92 -8.67 -14.63
C TYR A 41 -10.88 -9.27 -13.69
N TYR A 42 -10.06 -10.19 -14.20
CA TYR A 42 -9.06 -10.93 -13.43
C TYR A 42 -7.66 -10.40 -13.73
N VAL A 43 -7.31 -9.29 -13.10
CA VAL A 43 -6.03 -8.58 -13.25
C VAL A 43 -5.48 -8.25 -11.87
N ASP A 44 -4.15 -8.24 -11.73
CA ASP A 44 -3.51 -7.74 -10.51
C ASP A 44 -3.83 -6.25 -10.32
N THR A 45 -4.36 -5.90 -9.16
CA THR A 45 -4.74 -4.51 -8.85
C THR A 45 -3.57 -3.54 -8.77
N ARG A 46 -2.33 -4.02 -8.90
CA ARG A 46 -1.10 -3.23 -9.04
C ARG A 46 -0.72 -2.93 -10.49
N ASP A 47 -1.28 -3.68 -11.44
CA ASP A 47 -1.02 -3.50 -12.88
C ASP A 47 -1.86 -2.33 -13.41
N LYS A 48 -1.33 -1.14 -13.18
CA LYS A 48 -2.01 0.12 -13.55
C LYS A 48 -2.27 0.29 -15.04
N GLU A 49 -1.42 -0.31 -15.91
CA GLU A 49 -1.58 -0.21 -17.35
C GLU A 49 -2.75 -1.11 -17.83
N ALA A 50 -2.77 -2.38 -17.39
CA ALA A 50 -3.87 -3.28 -17.71
C ALA A 50 -5.21 -2.75 -17.15
N ILE A 51 -5.22 -2.15 -15.97
CA ILE A 51 -6.42 -1.51 -15.40
C ILE A 51 -6.84 -0.30 -16.22
N LEU A 52 -5.89 0.51 -16.72
CA LEU A 52 -6.19 1.65 -17.58
C LEU A 52 -6.82 1.22 -18.91
N GLU A 53 -6.35 0.13 -19.50
CA GLU A 53 -6.97 -0.43 -20.72
C GLU A 53 -8.42 -0.84 -20.47
N ILE A 54 -8.66 -1.62 -19.42
CA ILE A 54 -10.03 -2.01 -19.01
C ILE A 54 -10.91 -0.77 -18.77
N ALA A 55 -10.38 0.20 -18.03
CA ALA A 55 -11.11 1.42 -17.71
C ALA A 55 -11.54 2.22 -18.96
N ARG A 56 -10.69 2.26 -19.97
CA ARG A 56 -10.98 2.90 -21.27
C ARG A 56 -12.00 2.12 -22.09
N GLU A 57 -11.84 0.79 -22.16
CA GLU A 57 -12.79 -0.09 -22.88
C GLU A 57 -14.19 -0.01 -22.28
N GLU A 58 -14.29 0.06 -20.97
CA GLU A 58 -15.56 0.13 -20.24
C GLU A 58 -16.14 1.55 -20.18
N GLY A 59 -15.36 2.57 -20.51
CA GLY A 59 -15.79 3.97 -20.44
C GLY A 59 -16.26 4.38 -19.06
N ILE A 60 -15.50 4.01 -18.02
CA ILE A 60 -15.89 4.23 -16.62
C ILE A 60 -16.00 5.72 -16.26
N ASP A 61 -16.92 6.05 -15.38
CA ASP A 61 -17.07 7.40 -14.81
C ASP A 61 -16.26 7.59 -13.51
N ILE A 62 -16.01 6.49 -12.78
CA ILE A 62 -15.34 6.52 -11.47
C ILE A 62 -14.46 5.28 -11.34
N ILE A 63 -13.27 5.47 -10.79
CA ILE A 63 -12.42 4.37 -10.30
C ILE A 63 -12.15 4.56 -8.81
N THR A 64 -12.20 3.47 -8.05
CA THR A 64 -12.02 3.50 -6.60
C THR A 64 -11.51 2.17 -6.05
N THR A 65 -11.06 2.18 -4.81
CA THR A 65 -10.77 1.00 -4.00
C THR A 65 -11.22 1.24 -2.56
N ASP A 66 -11.42 0.18 -1.79
CA ASP A 66 -11.78 0.23 -0.38
C ASP A 66 -11.05 -0.87 0.39
N GLN A 67 -10.70 -0.61 1.65
CA GLN A 67 -10.04 -1.56 2.56
C GLN A 67 -8.69 -2.13 2.06
N THR A 68 -8.01 -1.47 1.13
CA THR A 68 -6.70 -1.90 0.64
C THR A 68 -5.84 -0.75 0.12
N ASP A 69 -4.63 -0.61 0.65
CA ASP A 69 -3.67 0.43 0.23
C ASP A 69 -2.98 0.08 -1.09
N VAL A 70 -2.84 -1.22 -1.36
CA VAL A 70 -2.07 -1.75 -2.50
C VAL A 70 -2.60 -1.26 -3.85
N SER A 71 -3.90 -1.05 -3.95
CA SER A 71 -4.58 -0.64 -5.18
C SER A 71 -4.66 0.88 -5.36
N VAL A 72 -4.39 1.67 -4.31
CA VAL A 72 -4.52 3.14 -4.34
C VAL A 72 -3.65 3.80 -5.42
N PRO A 73 -2.38 3.39 -5.64
CA PRO A 73 -1.57 3.95 -6.72
C PRO A 73 -2.15 3.71 -8.11
N ALA A 74 -2.75 2.53 -8.36
CA ALA A 74 -3.39 2.22 -9.63
C ALA A 74 -4.68 3.04 -9.82
N VAL A 75 -5.50 3.18 -8.78
CA VAL A 75 -6.68 4.07 -8.80
C VAL A 75 -6.28 5.49 -9.17
N ALA A 76 -5.27 6.04 -8.51
CA ALA A 76 -4.81 7.42 -8.76
C ALA A 76 -4.28 7.59 -10.18
N TYR A 77 -3.50 6.61 -10.67
CA TYR A 77 -2.95 6.61 -12.00
C TYR A 77 -4.04 6.61 -13.09
N VAL A 78 -4.99 5.70 -12.99
CA VAL A 78 -6.08 5.59 -13.97
C VAL A 78 -6.97 6.82 -13.93
N ALA A 79 -7.34 7.32 -12.74
CA ALA A 79 -8.12 8.54 -12.60
C ALA A 79 -7.43 9.73 -13.29
N GLU A 80 -6.12 9.90 -13.08
CA GLU A 80 -5.35 10.99 -13.68
C GLU A 80 -5.24 10.86 -15.21
N LYS A 81 -5.00 9.63 -15.72
CA LYS A 81 -4.89 9.35 -17.16
C LYS A 81 -6.22 9.50 -17.92
N MET A 82 -7.34 9.32 -17.24
CA MET A 82 -8.68 9.46 -17.83
C MET A 82 -9.34 10.81 -17.53
N GLY A 83 -8.69 11.70 -16.77
CA GLY A 83 -9.27 12.97 -16.36
C GLY A 83 -10.42 12.83 -15.37
N LEU A 84 -10.49 11.71 -14.64
CA LEU A 84 -11.49 11.46 -13.59
C LEU A 84 -11.10 12.15 -12.28
N LYS A 85 -12.08 12.36 -11.41
CA LYS A 85 -11.81 12.86 -10.05
C LYS A 85 -11.01 11.83 -9.25
N GLY A 86 -9.94 12.27 -8.59
CA GLY A 86 -9.07 11.41 -7.79
C GLY A 86 -8.10 12.23 -6.95
N ILE A 87 -7.32 11.55 -6.10
CA ILE A 87 -6.34 12.19 -5.21
C ILE A 87 -5.03 12.58 -5.93
N GLY A 88 -4.82 12.08 -7.16
CA GLY A 88 -3.57 12.24 -7.91
C GLY A 88 -2.45 11.29 -7.49
N CYS A 89 -1.55 10.97 -8.42
CA CYS A 89 -0.47 10.00 -8.21
C CYS A 89 0.48 10.41 -7.07
N VAL A 90 0.86 11.68 -7.01
CA VAL A 90 1.75 12.21 -5.97
C VAL A 90 1.16 12.05 -4.56
N THR A 91 -0.14 12.31 -4.41
CA THR A 91 -0.82 12.11 -3.13
C THR A 91 -0.94 10.63 -2.77
N ALA A 92 -1.27 9.79 -3.75
CA ALA A 92 -1.33 8.34 -3.53
C ALA A 92 -0.01 7.79 -3.00
N GLU A 93 1.12 8.17 -3.59
CA GLU A 93 2.46 7.77 -3.14
C GLU A 93 2.73 8.17 -1.68
N LYS A 94 2.40 9.43 -1.32
CA LYS A 94 2.58 9.93 0.06
C LYS A 94 1.86 9.10 1.12
N PHE A 95 0.77 8.43 0.78
CA PHE A 95 -0.03 7.66 1.71
C PHE A 95 0.14 6.14 1.58
N THR A 96 0.87 5.65 0.58
CA THR A 96 1.08 4.21 0.36
C THR A 96 2.52 3.76 0.52
N ASP A 97 3.51 4.65 0.34
CA ASP A 97 4.92 4.40 0.63
C ASP A 97 5.27 4.98 2.01
N LYS A 98 5.63 4.11 2.96
CA LYS A 98 5.91 4.51 4.35
C LYS A 98 7.12 5.44 4.50
N TYR A 99 8.14 5.26 3.65
CA TYR A 99 9.31 6.13 3.68
C TYR A 99 8.97 7.53 3.15
N VAL A 100 8.29 7.59 2.01
CA VAL A 100 7.81 8.86 1.44
C VAL A 100 6.88 9.56 2.42
N MET A 101 5.96 8.83 3.07
CA MET A 101 5.07 9.35 4.10
C MET A 101 5.85 10.00 5.25
N ARG A 102 6.90 9.34 5.76
CA ARG A 102 7.74 9.89 6.84
C ARG A 102 8.47 11.16 6.40
N CYS A 103 9.06 11.18 5.21
CA CYS A 103 9.71 12.36 4.66
C CYS A 103 8.75 13.56 4.57
N TYR A 104 7.53 13.35 4.10
CA TYR A 104 6.52 14.41 4.01
C TYR A 104 6.05 14.88 5.39
N ALA A 105 5.85 13.99 6.34
CA ALA A 105 5.47 14.33 7.72
C ALA A 105 6.57 15.17 8.39
N GLU A 106 7.82 14.74 8.27
CA GLU A 106 8.99 15.48 8.81
C GLU A 106 9.09 16.88 8.21
N ASN A 107 8.98 17.01 6.87
CA ASN A 107 9.01 18.30 6.19
C ASN A 107 7.83 19.20 6.57
N ALA A 108 6.70 18.62 6.97
CA ALA A 108 5.54 19.36 7.47
C ALA A 108 5.62 19.73 8.97
N GLY A 109 6.72 19.38 9.64
CA GLY A 109 6.91 19.62 11.07
C GLY A 109 6.09 18.69 11.96
N ILE A 110 5.57 17.59 11.43
CA ILE A 110 4.87 16.55 12.21
C ILE A 110 5.94 15.66 12.85
N PRO A 111 5.87 15.39 14.16
CA PRO A 111 6.82 14.51 14.81
C PRO A 111 6.80 13.09 14.20
N VAL A 112 7.98 12.60 13.85
CA VAL A 112 8.19 11.23 13.33
C VAL A 112 9.33 10.57 14.11
N PRO A 113 9.34 9.22 14.23
CA PRO A 113 10.52 8.52 14.75
C PRO A 113 11.71 8.76 13.83
N LYS A 114 12.94 8.60 14.30
CA LYS A 114 14.09 8.52 13.40
C LYS A 114 13.89 7.33 12.45
N PHE A 115 14.18 7.51 11.19
CA PHE A 115 13.95 6.49 10.18
C PHE A 115 14.98 6.54 9.07
N ILE A 116 15.23 5.40 8.44
CA ILE A 116 16.03 5.27 7.23
C ILE A 116 15.38 4.29 6.26
N GLN A 117 15.67 4.43 4.97
CA GLN A 117 15.33 3.42 3.97
C GLN A 117 16.58 2.64 3.57
N VAL A 118 16.43 1.32 3.41
CA VAL A 118 17.48 0.43 2.92
C VAL A 118 16.93 -0.51 1.85
N ASN A 119 17.82 -0.98 0.97
CA ASN A 119 17.52 -1.97 -0.07
C ASN A 119 18.44 -3.21 0.02
N CYS A 120 19.36 -3.22 0.96
CA CYS A 120 20.24 -4.34 1.28
C CYS A 120 20.72 -4.20 2.73
N VAL A 121 21.35 -5.23 3.25
CA VAL A 121 21.90 -5.25 4.63
C VAL A 121 23.34 -4.75 4.73
N ASP A 122 23.94 -4.30 3.61
CA ASP A 122 25.33 -3.84 3.59
C ASP A 122 25.51 -2.59 4.46
N ASN A 123 26.49 -2.65 5.36
CA ASN A 123 26.82 -1.57 6.32
C ASN A 123 25.60 -1.10 7.16
N ILE A 124 24.65 -2.02 7.41
CA ILE A 124 23.40 -1.65 8.09
C ILE A 124 23.64 -1.20 9.53
N ILE A 125 24.64 -1.76 10.20
CA ILE A 125 25.01 -1.37 11.57
C ILE A 125 25.41 0.10 11.62
N ASP A 126 26.23 0.55 10.67
CA ASP A 126 26.67 1.94 10.59
C ASP A 126 25.49 2.87 10.25
N LYS A 127 24.60 2.44 9.36
CA LYS A 127 23.42 3.20 8.95
C LYS A 127 22.46 3.49 10.12
N VAL A 128 22.28 2.54 11.05
CA VAL A 128 21.41 2.71 12.21
C VAL A 128 22.15 3.18 13.47
N SER A 129 23.45 3.48 13.39
CA SER A 129 24.29 3.82 14.56
C SER A 129 23.81 5.02 15.38
N ARG A 130 22.95 5.89 14.81
CA ARG A 130 22.35 7.05 15.47
C ARG A 130 20.90 6.84 15.90
N MET A 131 20.40 5.61 15.81
CA MET A 131 19.04 5.24 16.17
C MET A 131 19.06 4.48 17.50
N ASP A 132 18.01 4.66 18.29
CA ASP A 132 17.87 4.01 19.59
C ASP A 132 17.01 2.74 19.47
N TYR A 133 17.47 1.62 20.03
CA TYR A 133 16.71 0.37 20.10
C TYR A 133 15.59 0.46 21.15
N PRO A 134 14.46 -0.21 20.94
CA PRO A 134 14.17 -1.14 19.85
C PRO A 134 13.88 -0.42 18.53
N LEU A 135 14.14 -1.12 17.41
CA LEU A 135 13.80 -0.66 16.07
C LEU A 135 12.68 -1.51 15.46
N ILE A 136 12.04 -0.98 14.43
CA ILE A 136 11.10 -1.72 13.58
C ILE A 136 11.64 -1.71 12.16
N SER A 137 11.73 -2.89 11.53
CA SER A 137 11.93 -3.01 10.08
C SER A 137 10.66 -3.49 9.40
N LYS A 138 10.31 -2.89 8.27
CA LYS A 138 9.12 -3.26 7.50
C LYS A 138 9.24 -2.83 6.03
N PRO A 139 8.63 -3.57 5.07
CA PRO A 139 8.53 -3.13 3.69
C PRO A 139 7.84 -1.76 3.59
N VAL A 140 8.28 -0.91 2.66
CA VAL A 140 7.72 0.45 2.52
C VAL A 140 6.27 0.43 2.02
N ASN A 141 5.89 -0.58 1.23
CA ASN A 141 4.61 -0.65 0.50
C ASN A 141 3.75 -1.89 0.80
N SER A 142 3.99 -2.59 1.91
CA SER A 142 3.16 -3.71 2.36
C SER A 142 2.11 -3.29 3.38
N SER A 143 0.99 -4.03 3.44
CA SER A 143 -0.09 -3.87 4.42
C SER A 143 -0.30 -5.16 5.23
N GLY A 144 -1.10 -5.09 6.31
CA GLY A 144 -1.44 -6.25 7.13
C GLY A 144 -0.26 -6.83 7.90
N SER A 145 0.65 -6.02 8.38
CA SER A 145 1.83 -6.39 9.18
C SER A 145 2.77 -7.41 8.53
N ARG A 146 2.66 -7.64 7.23
CA ARG A 146 3.54 -8.57 6.51
C ARG A 146 4.96 -8.00 6.43
N GLY A 147 5.93 -8.80 6.87
CA GLY A 147 7.34 -8.42 6.87
C GLY A 147 7.70 -7.34 7.91
N VAL A 148 6.86 -7.13 8.93
CA VAL A 148 7.14 -6.22 10.05
C VAL A 148 7.88 -6.99 11.16
N HIS A 149 9.06 -6.52 11.52
CA HIS A 149 9.89 -7.15 12.54
C HIS A 149 10.40 -6.12 13.55
N ARG A 150 10.19 -6.41 14.83
CA ARG A 150 10.80 -5.68 15.93
C ARG A 150 12.23 -6.19 16.15
N ILE A 151 13.14 -5.27 16.37
CA ILE A 151 14.58 -5.50 16.56
C ILE A 151 14.96 -4.93 17.93
N ASP A 152 15.18 -5.79 18.90
CA ASP A 152 15.42 -5.36 20.29
C ASP A 152 16.89 -5.03 20.58
N ASN A 153 17.80 -5.56 19.77
CA ASN A 153 19.24 -5.35 19.95
C ASN A 153 20.03 -5.49 18.62
N PRO A 154 21.27 -5.00 18.54
CA PRO A 154 22.09 -5.02 17.34
C PRO A 154 22.34 -6.42 16.73
N ASN A 155 22.33 -7.48 17.55
CA ASN A 155 22.61 -8.84 17.07
C ASN A 155 21.50 -9.39 16.16
N GLU A 156 20.27 -8.87 16.31
CA GLU A 156 19.10 -9.27 15.52
C GLU A 156 18.95 -8.47 14.22
N LEU A 157 19.67 -7.34 14.08
CA LEU A 157 19.45 -6.34 13.04
C LEU A 157 19.52 -6.92 11.62
N VAL A 158 20.62 -7.59 11.30
CA VAL A 158 20.87 -8.12 9.94
C VAL A 158 19.81 -9.15 9.55
N GLU A 159 19.51 -10.08 10.45
CA GLU A 159 18.52 -11.14 10.21
C GLU A 159 17.12 -10.56 9.99
N LYS A 160 16.65 -9.71 10.90
CA LYS A 160 15.31 -9.14 10.86
C LYS A 160 15.11 -8.23 9.64
N VAL A 161 16.10 -7.42 9.29
CA VAL A 161 16.02 -6.58 8.08
C VAL A 161 16.01 -7.43 6.82
N LYS A 162 16.79 -8.54 6.77
CA LYS A 162 16.73 -9.48 5.65
C LYS A 162 15.33 -10.08 5.50
N MET A 163 14.71 -10.52 6.59
CA MET A 163 13.34 -11.05 6.57
C MET A 163 12.33 -10.01 6.04
N SER A 164 12.51 -8.73 6.38
CA SER A 164 11.68 -7.65 5.83
C SER A 164 11.92 -7.43 4.34
N LEU A 165 13.19 -7.49 3.87
CA LEU A 165 13.55 -7.40 2.46
C LEU A 165 12.96 -8.56 1.65
N ASP A 166 13.04 -9.80 2.17
CA ASP A 166 12.47 -10.99 1.53
C ASP A 166 10.94 -10.90 1.37
N SER A 167 10.29 -10.09 2.21
CA SER A 167 8.83 -9.81 2.17
C SER A 167 8.48 -8.58 1.32
N SER A 168 9.47 -7.83 0.85
CA SER A 168 9.29 -6.60 0.07
C SER A 168 9.19 -6.91 -1.41
N VAL A 169 8.24 -6.30 -2.10
CA VAL A 169 8.02 -6.48 -3.54
C VAL A 169 9.10 -5.76 -4.37
N ASP A 170 9.60 -4.64 -3.88
CA ASP A 170 10.55 -3.76 -4.57
C ASP A 170 11.92 -3.67 -3.88
N ASN A 171 12.20 -4.60 -2.96
CA ASN A 171 13.43 -4.64 -2.17
C ASN A 171 13.70 -3.34 -1.37
N LYS A 172 12.66 -2.67 -0.93
CA LYS A 172 12.76 -1.48 -0.09
C LYS A 172 12.16 -1.73 1.28
N VAL A 173 12.92 -1.41 2.31
CA VAL A 173 12.53 -1.53 3.71
C VAL A 173 12.79 -0.20 4.41
N ILE A 174 11.83 0.23 5.21
CA ILE A 174 12.03 1.29 6.19
C ILE A 174 12.42 0.68 7.53
N ILE A 175 13.44 1.27 8.17
CA ILE A 175 13.81 0.99 9.55
C ILE A 175 13.52 2.26 10.33
N GLU A 176 12.78 2.13 11.44
CA GLU A 176 12.40 3.27 12.27
C GLU A 176 12.52 2.91 13.76
N GLU A 177 12.74 3.90 14.62
CA GLU A 177 12.70 3.72 16.07
C GLU A 177 11.30 3.30 16.49
N PHE A 178 11.22 2.33 17.40
CA PHE A 178 9.94 1.88 17.96
C PHE A 178 9.43 2.91 18.97
N ILE A 179 8.22 3.40 18.76
CA ILE A 179 7.56 4.31 19.68
C ILE A 179 6.66 3.52 20.62
N GLU A 180 6.94 3.57 21.92
CA GLU A 180 6.05 3.01 22.94
C GLU A 180 4.89 3.97 23.22
N GLY A 181 3.68 3.43 23.26
CA GLY A 181 2.49 4.23 23.55
C GLY A 181 1.19 3.43 23.40
N LYS A 182 0.07 4.09 23.66
CA LYS A 182 -1.24 3.53 23.35
C LYS A 182 -1.52 3.76 21.86
N GLU A 183 -1.96 2.71 21.19
CA GLU A 183 -2.50 2.77 19.84
C GLU A 183 -4.01 3.12 19.92
N TYR A 184 -4.46 4.04 19.05
CA TYR A 184 -5.83 4.56 19.04
C TYR A 184 -6.49 4.31 17.69
#